data_a6a84c3ab8ccee9aab15b307f3186c64
#
_entry.id   a6a84c3ab8ccee9aab15b307f3186c64
#
_cell.length_a   1.000
_cell.length_b   1.000
_cell.length_c   1.000
_cell.angle_alpha   90.00
_cell.angle_beta   90.00
_cell.angle_gamma   90.00
#
_symmetry.space_group_name_H-M   'P 1'
#
loop_
_entity.id
_entity.type
_entity.pdbx_description
1 polymer ?
#
loop_
_entity_poly.entity_id
_entity_poly.type
_entity_poly.pdbx_seq_one_letter_code
_entity_poly.pdbx_strand_id
1 'polypeptide(L)'
;MKSPQQKIKNQSYLTKCSFVDAKSLFEWAFDSLKYTTIVAKDEVIGEVSVENGKDADTVALVAANDTNVIVPVGLDKSAVIIEIQEKPSSLQAPVTKGQKVCSANIIYGDEVIASVPLVAAKTVELSTFLKVINAIKAFFGLTVVKVILVIAFLAIVLYVYIFFKSLNKKKKVEKRRQSRRDSHSGPDNLEPPKRR
;
A
#
# COMPACT_ATOMS: atom_id res chain seq x y z
N MET A 1 27.72 5.44 75.95
CA MET A 1 28.68 5.45 74.85
C MET A 1 29.11 4.04 74.54
N LYS A 2 28.78 3.46 73.34
CA LYS A 2 29.25 2.10 72.97
C LYS A 2 30.74 2.21 72.60
N SER A 3 31.57 1.26 73.10
CA SER A 3 32.99 1.26 72.84
C SER A 3 33.29 1.13 71.31
N PRO A 4 34.42 1.66 70.83
CA PRO A 4 34.82 1.54 69.41
C PRO A 4 34.87 0.10 68.90
N GLN A 5 35.24 -0.84 69.78
CA GLN A 5 35.31 -2.27 69.49
C GLN A 5 33.92 -2.88 69.18
N GLN A 6 32.87 -2.41 69.87
CA GLN A 6 31.50 -2.89 69.67
C GLN A 6 30.91 -2.36 68.30
N LYS A 7 31.33 -1.15 67.87
CA LYS A 7 30.94 -0.58 66.60
C LYS A 7 31.57 -1.35 65.45
N ILE A 8 32.84 -1.77 65.56
CA ILE A 8 33.55 -2.54 64.52
C ILE A 8 32.97 -3.98 64.44
N LYS A 9 32.66 -4.64 65.56
CA LYS A 9 32.02 -5.95 65.53
C LYS A 9 30.63 -5.89 64.86
N ASN A 10 29.78 -4.94 65.24
CA ASN A 10 28.45 -4.77 64.58
C ASN A 10 28.54 -4.53 63.10
N GLN A 11 29.50 -3.71 62.62
CA GLN A 11 29.70 -3.46 61.23
C GLN A 11 30.17 -4.70 60.43
N SER A 12 31.05 -5.54 61.10
CA SER A 12 31.49 -6.79 60.50
C SER A 12 30.36 -7.84 60.40
N TYR A 13 29.45 -7.90 61.40
CA TYR A 13 28.27 -8.77 61.37
C TYR A 13 27.28 -8.32 60.26
N LEU A 14 26.98 -7.03 60.16
CA LEU A 14 26.10 -6.49 59.13
C LEU A 14 26.65 -6.75 57.70
N THR A 15 27.96 -6.61 57.49
CA THR A 15 28.60 -6.90 56.19
C THR A 15 28.53 -8.39 55.87
N LYS A 16 28.72 -9.30 56.87
CA LYS A 16 28.60 -10.73 56.64
C LYS A 16 27.17 -11.15 56.35
N CYS A 17 26.17 -10.62 57.06
CA CYS A 17 24.74 -10.90 56.78
C CYS A 17 24.35 -10.43 55.38
N SER A 18 24.72 -9.21 55.00
CA SER A 18 24.39 -8.72 53.65
C SER A 18 25.05 -9.53 52.53
N PHE A 19 26.23 -10.11 52.76
CA PHE A 19 26.87 -10.97 51.78
C PHE A 19 26.18 -12.35 51.67
N VAL A 20 25.72 -12.90 52.77
CA VAL A 20 24.94 -14.15 52.78
C VAL A 20 23.58 -13.95 52.13
N ASP A 21 22.90 -12.84 52.46
CA ASP A 21 21.59 -12.50 51.85
C ASP A 21 21.73 -12.26 50.35
N ALA A 22 22.76 -11.52 49.93
CA ALA A 22 23.04 -11.31 48.48
C ALA A 22 23.31 -12.64 47.77
N LYS A 23 24.11 -13.53 48.37
CA LYS A 23 24.38 -14.86 47.81
C LYS A 23 23.10 -15.66 47.63
N SER A 24 22.27 -15.74 48.67
CA SER A 24 21.00 -16.46 48.62
C SER A 24 20.06 -15.89 47.53
N LEU A 25 20.03 -14.57 47.38
CA LEU A 25 19.22 -13.91 46.35
C LEU A 25 19.72 -14.25 44.93
N PHE A 26 21.03 -14.26 44.73
CA PHE A 26 21.59 -14.66 43.42
C PHE A 26 21.33 -16.15 43.13
N GLU A 27 21.54 -17.04 44.13
CA GLU A 27 21.24 -18.46 43.95
C GLU A 27 19.77 -18.68 43.61
N TRP A 28 18.84 -18.03 44.31
CA TRP A 28 17.42 -18.06 43.97
C TRP A 28 17.15 -17.55 42.56
N ALA A 29 17.76 -16.43 42.16
CA ALA A 29 17.54 -15.86 40.82
C ALA A 29 18.03 -16.81 39.71
N PHE A 30 19.21 -17.42 39.87
CA PHE A 30 19.76 -18.36 38.89
C PHE A 30 18.97 -19.69 38.85
N ASP A 31 18.40 -20.14 39.94
CA ASP A 31 17.60 -21.36 40.01
C ASP A 31 16.16 -21.15 39.53
N SER A 32 15.62 -19.94 39.77
CA SER A 32 14.20 -19.63 39.48
C SER A 32 13.97 -18.94 38.15
N LEU A 33 14.97 -18.29 37.57
CA LEU A 33 14.86 -17.51 36.34
C LEU A 33 15.72 -18.09 35.24
N LYS A 34 15.21 -18.04 34.02
CA LYS A 34 15.90 -18.53 32.81
C LYS A 34 15.87 -17.46 31.70
N TYR A 35 17.02 -17.23 31.08
CA TYR A 35 17.12 -16.46 29.87
C TYR A 35 16.78 -17.34 28.66
N THR A 36 15.70 -17.02 27.94
CA THR A 36 15.22 -17.86 26.85
C THR A 36 14.69 -17.02 25.70
N THR A 37 14.78 -17.57 24.49
CA THR A 37 14.20 -16.97 23.28
C THR A 37 12.71 -17.26 23.25
N ILE A 38 11.89 -16.23 23.30
CA ILE A 38 10.42 -16.33 23.16
C ILE A 38 10.02 -16.27 21.70
N VAL A 39 10.59 -15.31 20.96
CA VAL A 39 10.35 -15.16 19.52
C VAL A 39 11.68 -15.24 18.80
N ALA A 40 11.77 -16.13 17.82
CA ALA A 40 12.95 -16.27 17.00
C ALA A 40 12.92 -15.30 15.79
N LYS A 41 14.08 -14.92 15.32
CA LYS A 41 14.20 -14.16 14.07
C LYS A 41 13.52 -14.90 12.93
N ASP A 42 12.86 -14.14 12.04
CA ASP A 42 12.10 -14.64 10.89
C ASP A 42 10.88 -15.50 11.26
N GLU A 43 10.52 -15.60 12.54
CA GLU A 43 9.28 -16.23 12.99
C GLU A 43 8.06 -15.40 12.54
N VAL A 44 7.05 -16.06 11.96
CA VAL A 44 5.83 -15.40 11.47
C VAL A 44 4.91 -15.09 12.64
N ILE A 45 4.64 -13.81 12.84
CA ILE A 45 3.76 -13.32 13.92
C ILE A 45 2.37 -12.95 13.38
N GLY A 46 2.27 -12.54 12.14
CA GLY A 46 1.01 -12.15 11.53
C GLY A 46 1.15 -11.89 10.04
N GLU A 47 0.14 -11.28 9.46
CA GLU A 47 0.15 -10.86 8.06
C GLU A 47 -0.58 -9.54 7.90
N VAL A 48 -0.29 -8.82 6.81
CA VAL A 48 -0.92 -7.55 6.46
C VAL A 48 -1.24 -7.53 4.97
N SER A 49 -2.37 -6.91 4.61
CA SER A 49 -2.77 -6.76 3.21
C SER A 49 -1.85 -5.78 2.49
N VAL A 50 -1.59 -6.04 1.19
CA VAL A 50 -0.79 -5.16 0.33
C VAL A 50 -1.65 -4.72 -0.84
N GLU A 51 -1.89 -3.43 -0.91
CA GLU A 51 -2.61 -2.82 -2.04
C GLU A 51 -1.68 -2.60 -3.23
N ASN A 52 -2.21 -2.84 -4.42
CA ASN A 52 -1.50 -2.64 -5.68
C ASN A 52 -0.28 -3.54 -5.88
N GLY A 53 -0.18 -4.65 -5.14
CA GLY A 53 0.86 -5.66 -5.33
C GLY A 53 0.73 -6.36 -6.68
N LYS A 54 1.86 -6.80 -7.25
CA LYS A 54 1.90 -7.54 -8.51
C LYS A 54 1.61 -9.03 -8.29
N ASP A 55 2.27 -9.63 -7.30
CA ASP A 55 2.32 -11.09 -7.13
C ASP A 55 1.70 -11.56 -5.81
N ALA A 56 1.28 -10.64 -4.94
CA ALA A 56 0.66 -10.98 -3.67
C ALA A 56 -0.20 -9.84 -3.12
N ASP A 57 -1.35 -10.22 -2.58
CA ASP A 57 -2.29 -9.32 -1.91
C ASP A 57 -2.03 -9.23 -0.40
N THR A 58 -1.15 -10.11 0.14
CA THR A 58 -0.74 -10.12 1.54
C THR A 58 0.75 -10.36 1.68
N VAL A 59 1.32 -9.85 2.78
CA VAL A 59 2.70 -10.12 3.18
C VAL A 59 2.73 -10.56 4.64
N ALA A 60 3.49 -11.64 4.92
CA ALA A 60 3.72 -12.09 6.29
C ALA A 60 4.62 -11.10 7.04
N LEU A 61 4.28 -10.84 8.28
CA LEU A 61 5.06 -10.06 9.23
C LEU A 61 5.90 -11.02 10.08
N VAL A 62 7.21 -10.84 10.03
CA VAL A 62 8.16 -11.67 10.76
C VAL A 62 8.95 -10.83 11.76
N ALA A 63 9.43 -11.49 12.81
CA ALA A 63 10.31 -10.85 13.78
C ALA A 63 11.65 -10.46 13.13
N ALA A 64 12.09 -9.22 13.34
CA ALA A 64 13.34 -8.73 12.77
C ALA A 64 14.57 -9.37 13.43
N ASN A 65 14.46 -9.70 14.73
CA ASN A 65 15.55 -10.23 15.54
C ASN A 65 15.02 -11.26 16.55
N ASP A 66 15.94 -12.08 17.09
CA ASP A 66 15.64 -12.92 18.24
C ASP A 66 15.28 -12.05 19.45
N THR A 67 14.18 -12.37 20.11
CA THR A 67 13.77 -11.69 21.33
C THR A 67 13.95 -12.62 22.51
N ASN A 68 14.97 -12.31 23.31
CA ASN A 68 15.32 -13.07 24.51
C ASN A 68 14.83 -12.30 25.74
N VAL A 69 14.20 -13.01 26.64
CA VAL A 69 13.68 -12.47 27.90
C VAL A 69 14.06 -13.37 29.09
N ILE A 70 14.06 -12.77 30.27
CA ILE A 70 14.24 -13.50 31.53
C ILE A 70 12.85 -13.87 32.03
N VAL A 71 12.59 -15.16 32.15
CA VAL A 71 11.30 -15.70 32.57
C VAL A 71 11.49 -16.78 33.65
N PRO A 72 10.46 -17.10 34.44
CA PRO A 72 10.53 -18.21 35.40
C PRO A 72 10.87 -19.54 34.74
N VAL A 73 11.65 -20.35 35.43
CA VAL A 73 11.93 -21.72 34.99
C VAL A 73 10.63 -22.51 34.95
N GLY A 74 10.38 -23.22 33.83
CA GLY A 74 9.14 -23.96 33.62
C GLY A 74 8.01 -23.14 33.00
N LEU A 75 8.27 -21.88 32.56
CA LEU A 75 7.30 -21.12 31.80
C LEU A 75 6.89 -21.89 30.55
N ASP A 76 5.58 -22.12 30.39
CA ASP A 76 5.01 -22.61 29.14
C ASP A 76 4.90 -21.43 28.16
N LYS A 77 5.43 -21.61 26.95
CA LYS A 77 5.33 -20.59 25.87
C LYS A 77 3.89 -20.23 25.55
N SER A 78 2.93 -21.11 25.77
CA SER A 78 1.50 -20.86 25.57
C SER A 78 0.91 -19.82 26.53
N ALA A 79 1.60 -19.54 27.66
CA ALA A 79 1.20 -18.50 28.61
C ALA A 79 1.62 -17.08 28.15
N VAL A 80 2.42 -16.98 27.09
CA VAL A 80 2.87 -15.71 26.55
C VAL A 80 1.94 -15.27 25.42
N ILE A 81 1.44 -14.07 25.52
CA ILE A 81 0.57 -13.45 24.50
C ILE A 81 1.42 -12.50 23.65
N ILE A 82 1.30 -12.64 22.32
CA ILE A 82 1.96 -11.72 21.37
C ILE A 82 0.89 -10.83 20.78
N GLU A 83 0.94 -9.53 21.09
CA GLU A 83 -0.02 -8.55 20.62
C GLU A 83 0.64 -7.58 19.65
N ILE A 84 0.12 -7.52 18.40
CA ILE A 84 0.64 -6.61 17.38
C ILE A 84 0.13 -5.20 17.65
N GLN A 85 1.05 -4.26 17.83
CA GLN A 85 0.77 -2.85 18.06
C GLN A 85 0.76 -2.08 16.74
N GLU A 86 -0.18 -1.14 16.61
CA GLU A 86 -0.26 -0.22 15.46
C GLU A 86 -0.22 -0.93 14.09
N LYS A 87 -0.85 -2.12 14.02
CA LYS A 87 -0.94 -2.85 12.75
C LYS A 87 -1.69 -2.02 11.72
N PRO A 88 -1.07 -1.64 10.58
CA PRO A 88 -1.78 -0.96 9.50
C PRO A 88 -2.83 -1.89 8.88
N SER A 89 -3.95 -1.35 8.45
CA SER A 89 -5.00 -2.12 7.75
C SER A 89 -4.50 -2.66 6.41
N SER A 90 -3.68 -1.86 5.70
CA SER A 90 -3.02 -2.26 4.46
C SER A 90 -1.68 -1.52 4.27
N LEU A 91 -0.80 -2.09 3.48
CA LEU A 91 0.43 -1.48 2.98
C LEU A 91 0.28 -1.18 1.50
N GLN A 92 0.88 -0.10 1.04
CA GLN A 92 0.94 0.19 -0.39
C GLN A 92 2.21 -0.38 -1.01
N ALA A 93 2.07 -1.13 -2.12
CA ALA A 93 3.23 -1.57 -2.87
C ALA A 93 3.98 -0.37 -3.50
N PRO A 94 5.32 -0.43 -3.63
CA PRO A 94 6.18 -1.58 -3.36
C PRO A 94 6.52 -1.73 -1.87
N VAL A 95 6.56 -2.97 -1.39
CA VAL A 95 7.05 -3.35 -0.06
C VAL A 95 8.35 -4.13 -0.23
N THR A 96 9.40 -3.79 0.51
CA THR A 96 10.68 -4.49 0.44
C THR A 96 10.84 -5.47 1.59
N LYS A 97 11.47 -6.63 1.33
CA LYS A 97 11.84 -7.57 2.39
C LYS A 97 12.67 -6.87 3.46
N GLY A 98 12.32 -7.08 4.74
CA GLY A 98 12.99 -6.44 5.87
C GLY A 98 12.50 -5.02 6.17
N GLN A 99 11.56 -4.47 5.43
CA GLN A 99 10.94 -3.19 5.73
C GLN A 99 10.17 -3.28 7.05
N LYS A 100 10.48 -2.41 8.01
CA LYS A 100 9.73 -2.32 9.27
C LYS A 100 8.30 -1.84 9.00
N VAL A 101 7.33 -2.57 9.55
CA VAL A 101 5.90 -2.29 9.38
C VAL A 101 5.28 -1.81 10.69
N CYS A 102 5.44 -2.57 11.75
CA CYS A 102 4.88 -2.31 13.07
C CYS A 102 5.74 -2.95 14.14
N SER A 103 5.24 -3.08 15.35
CA SER A 103 5.88 -3.83 16.44
C SER A 103 4.88 -4.76 17.11
N ALA A 104 5.36 -5.78 17.78
CA ALA A 104 4.54 -6.62 18.65
C ALA A 104 5.06 -6.57 20.08
N ASN A 105 4.15 -6.51 21.04
CA ASN A 105 4.43 -6.61 22.44
C ASN A 105 4.30 -8.07 22.89
N ILE A 106 5.25 -8.52 23.69
CA ILE A 106 5.26 -9.83 24.32
C ILE A 106 4.77 -9.61 25.75
N ILE A 107 3.62 -10.19 26.07
CA ILE A 107 2.90 -9.99 27.33
C ILE A 107 2.91 -11.29 28.12
N TYR A 108 3.25 -11.20 29.39
CA TYR A 108 3.18 -12.29 30.35
C TYR A 108 2.62 -11.76 31.66
N GLY A 109 1.54 -12.39 32.17
CA GLY A 109 0.89 -11.97 33.42
C GLY A 109 0.41 -10.53 33.41
N ASP A 110 -0.17 -10.06 32.28
CA ASP A 110 -0.65 -8.69 32.04
C ASP A 110 0.45 -7.61 32.00
N GLU A 111 1.73 -8.01 32.00
CA GLU A 111 2.86 -7.10 31.89
C GLU A 111 3.57 -7.27 30.52
N VAL A 112 3.95 -6.15 29.91
CA VAL A 112 4.76 -6.17 28.66
C VAL A 112 6.21 -6.44 29.05
N ILE A 113 6.69 -7.64 28.77
CA ILE A 113 8.05 -8.10 29.12
C ILE A 113 9.07 -7.78 28.01
N ALA A 114 8.62 -7.62 26.77
CA ALA A 114 9.48 -7.21 25.64
C ALA A 114 8.65 -6.66 24.49
N SER A 115 9.31 -5.97 23.56
CA SER A 115 8.74 -5.54 22.29
C SER A 115 9.66 -5.94 21.14
N VAL A 116 9.08 -6.48 20.06
CA VAL A 116 9.80 -6.95 18.89
C VAL A 116 9.35 -6.18 17.65
N PRO A 117 10.28 -5.61 16.85
CA PRO A 117 9.93 -4.99 15.58
C PRO A 117 9.54 -6.05 14.56
N LEU A 118 8.44 -5.83 13.83
CA LEU A 118 7.96 -6.69 12.77
C LEU A 118 8.32 -6.10 11.42
N VAL A 119 8.83 -6.97 10.56
CA VAL A 119 9.28 -6.61 9.21
C VAL A 119 8.59 -7.48 8.17
N ALA A 120 8.54 -6.98 6.93
CA ALA A 120 7.99 -7.72 5.80
C ALA A 120 8.89 -8.93 5.45
N ALA A 121 8.31 -10.13 5.37
CA ALA A 121 9.03 -11.38 5.09
C ALA A 121 9.53 -11.46 3.64
N LYS A 122 8.82 -10.81 2.71
CA LYS A 122 9.15 -10.83 1.27
C LYS A 122 8.98 -9.47 0.63
N THR A 123 9.62 -9.29 -0.52
CA THR A 123 9.38 -8.13 -1.38
C THR A 123 8.11 -8.33 -2.19
N VAL A 124 7.27 -7.31 -2.26
CA VAL A 124 6.08 -7.24 -3.12
C VAL A 124 6.24 -6.02 -4.03
N GLU A 125 6.37 -6.27 -5.34
CA GLU A 125 6.49 -5.20 -6.33
C GLU A 125 5.15 -4.55 -6.64
N LEU A 126 5.19 -3.29 -7.09
CA LEU A 126 4.00 -2.61 -7.60
C LEU A 126 3.56 -3.25 -8.92
N SER A 127 2.27 -3.51 -9.08
CA SER A 127 1.69 -4.02 -10.32
C SER A 127 2.07 -3.12 -11.50
N THR A 128 2.62 -3.71 -12.57
CA THR A 128 3.01 -2.99 -13.79
C THR A 128 1.80 -2.31 -14.46
N PHE A 129 0.64 -2.95 -14.40
CA PHE A 129 -0.61 -2.41 -14.91
C PHE A 129 -1.01 -1.11 -14.20
N LEU A 130 -0.87 -1.06 -12.88
CA LEU A 130 -1.16 0.13 -12.09
C LEU A 130 -0.12 1.24 -12.28
N LYS A 131 1.16 0.87 -12.51
CA LYS A 131 2.19 1.85 -12.92
C LYS A 131 1.77 2.57 -14.21
N VAL A 132 1.28 1.82 -15.20
CA VAL A 132 0.81 2.37 -16.49
C VAL A 132 -0.43 3.24 -16.29
N ILE A 133 -1.43 2.78 -15.52
CA ILE A 133 -2.64 3.57 -15.24
C ILE A 133 -2.29 4.88 -14.52
N ASN A 134 -1.41 4.83 -13.52
CA ASN A 134 -0.99 6.03 -12.80
C ASN A 134 -0.19 6.99 -13.68
N ALA A 135 0.66 6.48 -14.59
CA ALA A 135 1.36 7.28 -15.59
C ALA A 135 0.36 7.93 -16.56
N ILE A 136 -0.64 7.20 -17.04
CA ILE A 136 -1.72 7.72 -17.88
C ILE A 136 -2.51 8.80 -17.15
N LYS A 137 -2.93 8.55 -15.90
CA LYS A 137 -3.64 9.55 -15.09
C LYS A 137 -2.80 10.81 -14.87
N ALA A 138 -1.52 10.67 -14.58
CA ALA A 138 -0.60 11.80 -14.44
C ALA A 138 -0.47 12.59 -15.74
N PHE A 139 -0.38 11.90 -16.90
CA PHE A 139 -0.31 12.51 -18.21
C PHE A 139 -1.59 13.31 -18.55
N PHE A 140 -2.77 12.69 -18.37
CA PHE A 140 -4.05 13.38 -18.59
C PHE A 140 -4.38 14.41 -17.51
N GLY A 141 -3.73 14.36 -16.38
CA GLY A 141 -3.81 15.38 -15.32
C GLY A 141 -3.16 16.71 -15.70
N LEU A 142 -2.20 16.71 -16.62
CA LEU A 142 -1.53 17.91 -17.09
C LEU A 142 -2.52 18.84 -17.80
N THR A 143 -2.59 20.09 -17.36
CA THR A 143 -3.48 21.12 -17.92
C THR A 143 -3.24 21.32 -19.43
N VAL A 144 -1.98 21.21 -19.85
CA VAL A 144 -1.57 21.31 -21.26
C VAL A 144 -2.24 20.26 -22.15
N VAL A 145 -2.31 19.00 -21.68
CA VAL A 145 -2.94 17.90 -22.42
C VAL A 145 -4.45 18.13 -22.57
N LYS A 146 -5.11 18.64 -21.52
CA LYS A 146 -6.55 19.00 -21.60
C LYS A 146 -6.80 20.09 -22.64
N VAL A 147 -5.95 21.10 -22.68
CA VAL A 147 -6.06 22.19 -23.69
C VAL A 147 -5.88 21.65 -25.09
N ILE A 148 -4.88 20.80 -25.33
CA ILE A 148 -4.65 20.17 -26.65
C ILE A 148 -5.85 19.33 -27.08
N LEU A 149 -6.45 18.54 -26.19
CA LEU A 149 -7.64 17.74 -26.47
C LEU A 149 -8.85 18.61 -26.85
N VAL A 150 -9.05 19.73 -26.15
CA VAL A 150 -10.12 20.68 -26.49
C VAL A 150 -9.91 21.29 -27.87
N ILE A 151 -8.67 21.69 -28.21
CA ILE A 151 -8.34 22.23 -29.52
C ILE A 151 -8.56 21.18 -30.64
N ALA A 152 -8.10 19.94 -30.39
CA ALA A 152 -8.31 18.83 -31.33
C ALA A 152 -9.81 18.55 -31.56
N PHE A 153 -10.59 18.53 -30.48
CA PHE A 153 -12.04 18.35 -30.58
C PHE A 153 -12.72 19.46 -31.39
N LEU A 154 -12.36 20.73 -31.15
CA LEU A 154 -12.89 21.86 -31.92
C LEU A 154 -12.50 21.76 -33.39
N ALA A 155 -11.27 21.33 -33.69
CA ALA A 155 -10.82 21.11 -35.08
C ALA A 155 -11.66 20.03 -35.80
N ILE A 156 -11.96 18.92 -35.10
CA ILE A 156 -12.82 17.85 -35.64
C ILE A 156 -14.23 18.36 -35.89
N VAL A 157 -14.83 19.09 -34.96
CA VAL A 157 -16.16 19.68 -35.13
C VAL A 157 -16.20 20.62 -36.32
N LEU A 158 -15.18 21.47 -36.50
CA LEU A 158 -15.06 22.38 -37.60
C LEU A 158 -14.90 21.64 -38.94
N TYR A 159 -14.09 20.57 -38.98
CA TYR A 159 -13.93 19.71 -40.12
C TYR A 159 -15.27 19.07 -40.55
N VAL A 160 -15.99 18.48 -39.60
CA VAL A 160 -17.31 17.88 -39.84
C VAL A 160 -18.32 18.93 -40.36
N TYR A 161 -18.32 20.15 -39.79
CA TYR A 161 -19.17 21.23 -40.24
C TYR A 161 -18.88 21.62 -41.68
N ILE A 162 -17.61 21.80 -42.09
CA ILE A 162 -17.20 22.12 -43.45
C ILE A 162 -17.57 20.98 -44.39
N PHE A 163 -17.40 19.73 -43.99
CA PHE A 163 -17.76 18.55 -44.75
C PHE A 163 -19.26 18.51 -45.06
N PHE A 164 -20.13 18.69 -44.05
CA PHE A 164 -21.59 18.79 -44.27
C PHE A 164 -22.00 19.97 -45.12
N LYS A 165 -21.37 21.12 -44.94
CA LYS A 165 -21.62 22.31 -45.80
C LYS A 165 -21.22 22.07 -47.25
N SER A 166 -20.15 21.35 -47.51
CA SER A 166 -19.70 20.95 -48.86
C SER A 166 -20.70 19.99 -49.53
N LEU A 167 -21.22 19.02 -48.80
CA LEU A 167 -22.25 18.09 -49.32
C LEU A 167 -23.54 18.81 -49.66
N ASN A 168 -23.98 19.78 -48.86
CA ASN A 168 -25.18 20.55 -49.13
C ASN A 168 -25.02 21.51 -50.35
N LYS A 169 -23.79 22.00 -50.61
CA LYS A 169 -23.53 22.77 -51.82
C LYS A 169 -23.65 21.92 -53.10
N LYS A 170 -23.15 20.66 -53.07
CA LYS A 170 -23.27 19.75 -54.23
C LYS A 170 -24.73 19.44 -54.57
N LYS A 171 -25.58 19.18 -53.56
CA LYS A 171 -27.03 18.94 -53.79
C LYS A 171 -27.76 20.15 -54.36
N LYS A 172 -27.37 21.38 -54.03
CA LYS A 172 -28.00 22.60 -54.54
C LYS A 172 -27.61 22.90 -55.98
N VAL A 173 -26.39 22.53 -56.39
CA VAL A 173 -25.92 22.66 -57.77
C VAL A 173 -26.60 21.65 -58.70
N GLU A 174 -26.78 20.43 -58.24
CA GLU A 174 -27.42 19.35 -58.97
C GLU A 174 -28.93 19.62 -59.20
N LYS A 175 -29.65 20.14 -58.19
CA LYS A 175 -31.04 20.64 -58.37
C LYS A 175 -31.17 21.76 -59.38
N ARG A 176 -30.19 22.67 -59.43
CA ARG A 176 -30.20 23.75 -60.41
C ARG A 176 -29.92 23.26 -61.85
N ARG A 177 -29.13 22.20 -62.06
CA ARG A 177 -28.88 21.56 -63.35
C ARG A 177 -30.09 20.77 -63.82
N GLN A 178 -30.80 20.10 -62.93
CA GLN A 178 -32.03 19.37 -63.24
C GLN A 178 -33.14 20.33 -63.67
N SER A 179 -33.40 21.41 -62.91
CA SER A 179 -34.39 22.45 -63.27
C SER A 179 -34.11 23.15 -64.65
N ARG A 180 -32.83 23.25 -65.05
CA ARG A 180 -32.48 23.76 -66.37
C ARG A 180 -32.69 22.76 -67.54
N ARG A 181 -32.62 21.46 -67.26
CA ARG A 181 -32.91 20.41 -68.23
C ARG A 181 -34.42 20.31 -68.46
N ASP A 182 -35.21 20.40 -67.44
CA ASP A 182 -36.67 20.30 -67.47
C ASP A 182 -37.31 21.54 -68.19
N SER A 183 -36.65 22.70 -68.15
CA SER A 183 -37.12 23.90 -68.84
C SER A 183 -36.74 23.96 -70.33
N HIS A 184 -35.91 23.01 -70.84
CA HIS A 184 -35.51 22.94 -72.24
C HIS A 184 -36.23 21.84 -73.06
N SER A 185 -37.01 20.97 -72.37
CA SER A 185 -37.91 19.98 -72.97
C SER A 185 -39.36 20.53 -73.00
N GLY A 186 -39.59 21.65 -73.64
CA GLY A 186 -40.93 22.08 -74.00
C GLY A 186 -41.50 21.20 -75.12
N PRO A 187 -42.79 20.89 -75.06
CA PRO A 187 -43.40 20.02 -76.10
C PRO A 187 -43.45 20.69 -77.48
N ASP A 188 -42.62 20.18 -78.39
CA ASP A 188 -42.78 20.44 -79.82
C ASP A 188 -44.06 19.72 -80.31
N ASN A 189 -45.22 20.34 -80.11
CA ASN A 189 -46.44 19.98 -80.76
C ASN A 189 -46.54 20.83 -82.07
N LEU A 190 -45.86 20.42 -83.11
CA LEU A 190 -46.10 20.85 -84.46
C LEU A 190 -47.07 19.87 -85.12
N GLU A 191 -48.35 20.20 -85.12
CA GLU A 191 -49.37 19.58 -85.97
C GLU A 191 -49.07 19.86 -87.43
N PRO A 192 -49.06 18.89 -88.37
CA PRO A 192 -48.86 19.15 -89.82
C PRO A 192 -50.12 19.70 -90.43
N PRO A 193 -50.04 20.59 -91.42
CA PRO A 193 -51.21 21.22 -92.08
C PRO A 193 -51.95 20.22 -93.00
N LYS A 194 -53.29 20.15 -92.86
CA LYS A 194 -54.18 19.42 -93.72
C LYS A 194 -54.18 20.07 -95.12
N ARG A 195 -53.77 19.33 -96.13
CA ARG A 195 -54.00 19.67 -97.52
C ARG A 195 -55.43 19.26 -97.94
N ARG A 196 -56.08 20.19 -98.56
CA ARG A 196 -57.23 19.90 -99.47
C ARG A 196 -56.75 19.39 -100.77
#